data_a02ccc5743c2ca9dec311f7e51b1acca
#
_entry.id   a02ccc5743c2ca9dec311f7e51b1acca
#
_cell.length_a   1.000
_cell.length_b   1.000
_cell.length_c   1.000
_cell.angle_alpha   90.00
_cell.angle_beta   90.00
_cell.angle_gamma   90.00
#
_symmetry.space_group_name_H-M   'P 1'
#
loop_
_entity.id
_entity.type
_entity.pdbx_description
1 polymer ?
#
loop_
_entity_poly.entity_id
_entity_poly.type
_entity_poly.pdbx_seq_one_letter_code
_entity_poly.pdbx_strand_id
1 'polypeptide(L)'
;MDGATPVARADGPGLGLNDSIYNRLLKERIIWLGSEVRDENANAICAQMMLLAAEDPDKDIWLYINSPGGSITAGMAIYDTMQYIQPDVATIAMGMAASMGQFLLSSGAKGKRYITPHARVLMHQPSGGVGGTATDVRIGAQLIMHMKKVLAELTAEQTGQPLEKILKDNDRDSWFTADEALEYGFVDHVVTNASSVSGGGGTTAS
;
A
#
# COMPACT_ATOMS: atom_id res chain seq x y z
N MET A 1 33.92 38.20 26.73
CA MET A 1 34.33 36.78 26.68
C MET A 1 33.04 35.96 26.84
N ASP A 2 32.38 35.78 25.73
CA ASP A 2 31.08 35.05 25.71
C ASP A 2 31.35 33.60 25.28
N GLY A 3 31.32 32.72 26.28
CA GLY A 3 31.41 31.30 26.07
C GLY A 3 30.07 30.73 25.57
N ALA A 4 29.89 30.66 24.29
CA ALA A 4 28.78 29.88 23.70
C ALA A 4 29.14 28.39 23.84
N THR A 5 28.45 27.70 24.72
CA THR A 5 28.47 26.24 24.80
C THR A 5 27.87 25.66 23.52
N PRO A 6 28.55 24.76 22.81
CA PRO A 6 27.95 24.10 21.65
C PRO A 6 26.84 23.17 22.13
N VAL A 7 25.61 23.42 21.67
CA VAL A 7 24.50 22.48 21.81
C VAL A 7 24.87 21.25 21.02
N ALA A 8 25.18 20.15 21.69
CA ALA A 8 25.36 18.86 21.08
C ALA A 8 24.01 18.48 20.38
N ARG A 9 24.00 18.40 19.04
CA ARG A 9 22.95 17.73 18.33
C ARG A 9 22.92 16.27 18.77
N ALA A 10 21.85 15.88 19.41
CA ALA A 10 21.59 14.49 19.70
C ALA A 10 21.26 13.79 18.38
N ASP A 11 22.27 13.39 17.63
CA ASP A 11 22.15 12.35 16.63
C ASP A 11 21.94 11.06 17.40
N GLY A 12 20.68 10.79 17.76
CA GLY A 12 20.32 9.57 18.48
C GLY A 12 20.62 8.35 17.60
N PRO A 13 21.16 7.26 18.16
CA PRO A 13 21.50 6.03 17.42
C PRO A 13 20.28 5.32 16.80
N GLY A 14 19.05 5.84 16.99
CA GLY A 14 17.82 5.25 16.48
C GLY A 14 17.53 5.51 15.00
N LEU A 15 17.91 6.64 14.42
CA LEU A 15 17.62 6.97 13.02
C LEU A 15 18.46 6.13 12.07
N GLY A 16 19.75 5.94 12.36
CA GLY A 16 20.64 5.14 11.52
C GLY A 16 20.34 3.64 11.53
N LEU A 17 19.75 3.10 12.61
CA LEU A 17 19.33 1.70 12.69
C LEU A 17 18.06 1.45 11.82
N ASN A 18 17.09 2.35 11.85
CA ASN A 18 15.89 2.23 11.03
C ASN A 18 16.24 2.27 9.54
N ASP A 19 17.04 3.24 9.10
CA ASP A 19 17.47 3.34 7.70
C ASP A 19 18.25 2.09 7.26
N SER A 20 19.09 1.52 8.12
CA SER A 20 19.84 0.31 7.81
C SER A 20 18.94 -0.93 7.68
N ILE A 21 17.89 -1.03 8.46
CA ILE A 21 16.90 -2.14 8.39
C ILE A 21 16.09 -2.05 7.09
N TYR A 22 15.51 -0.88 6.78
CA TYR A 22 14.76 -0.69 5.54
C TYR A 22 15.62 -0.89 4.28
N ASN A 23 16.87 -0.43 4.29
CA ASN A 23 17.82 -0.68 3.21
C ASN A 23 18.16 -2.17 3.06
N ARG A 24 18.19 -2.92 4.15
CA ARG A 24 18.41 -4.37 4.11
C ARG A 24 17.18 -5.11 3.56
N LEU A 25 15.97 -4.71 3.98
CA LEU A 25 14.73 -5.24 3.41
C LEU A 25 14.64 -4.97 1.91
N LEU A 26 15.03 -3.77 1.47
CA LEU A 26 15.04 -3.40 0.06
C LEU A 26 15.96 -4.32 -0.78
N LYS A 27 17.12 -4.73 -0.24
CA LYS A 27 18.00 -5.70 -0.89
C LYS A 27 17.35 -7.08 -1.06
N GLU A 28 16.42 -7.42 -0.18
CA GLU A 28 15.58 -8.63 -0.28
C GLU A 28 14.31 -8.38 -1.10
N ARG A 29 14.25 -7.25 -1.82
CA ARG A 29 13.12 -6.79 -2.64
C ARG A 29 11.83 -6.55 -1.87
N ILE A 30 11.94 -6.22 -0.58
CA ILE A 30 10.84 -5.92 0.32
C ILE A 30 10.72 -4.41 0.52
N ILE A 31 9.56 -3.86 0.22
CA ILE A 31 9.18 -2.48 0.45
C ILE A 31 8.09 -2.45 1.54
N TRP A 32 8.20 -1.52 2.49
CA TRP A 32 7.29 -1.44 3.63
C TRP A 32 6.46 -0.16 3.61
N LEU A 33 5.14 -0.30 3.43
CA LEU A 33 4.16 0.77 3.62
C LEU A 33 3.56 0.65 5.04
N GLY A 34 4.19 1.27 6.03
CA GLY A 34 3.86 1.17 7.45
C GLY A 34 3.22 2.42 8.04
N SER A 35 2.64 3.30 7.23
CA SER A 35 2.04 4.56 7.66
C SER A 35 0.92 5.00 6.74
N GLU A 36 0.37 6.19 6.99
CA GLU A 36 -0.55 6.86 6.09
C GLU A 36 0.12 7.11 4.72
N VAL A 37 -0.63 6.86 3.64
CA VAL A 37 -0.19 7.13 2.26
C VAL A 37 -0.13 8.63 2.01
N ARG A 38 1.07 9.14 1.73
CA ARG A 38 1.36 10.56 1.47
C ARG A 38 2.30 10.67 0.29
N ASP A 39 2.37 11.86 -0.32
CA ASP A 39 3.21 12.08 -1.50
C ASP A 39 4.68 11.71 -1.25
N GLU A 40 5.20 12.00 -0.05
CA GLU A 40 6.60 11.73 0.29
C GLU A 40 6.91 10.22 0.29
N ASN A 41 6.14 9.41 1.01
CA ASN A 41 6.41 7.97 1.08
C ASN A 41 5.99 7.25 -0.22
N ALA A 42 4.96 7.74 -0.91
CA ALA A 42 4.57 7.19 -2.21
C ALA A 42 5.68 7.37 -3.25
N ASN A 43 6.26 8.56 -3.34
CA ASN A 43 7.39 8.82 -4.25
C ASN A 43 8.60 7.94 -3.93
N ALA A 44 8.90 7.73 -2.64
CA ALA A 44 9.97 6.83 -2.21
C ALA A 44 9.69 5.37 -2.61
N ILE A 45 8.46 4.88 -2.40
CA ILE A 45 8.01 3.53 -2.80
C ILE A 45 8.11 3.36 -4.32
N CYS A 46 7.62 4.32 -5.11
CA CYS A 46 7.72 4.29 -6.57
C CYS A 46 9.18 4.21 -7.05
N ALA A 47 10.06 5.04 -6.47
CA ALA A 47 11.48 5.04 -6.82
C ALA A 47 12.15 3.70 -6.45
N GLN A 48 11.81 3.12 -5.29
CA GLN A 48 12.29 1.79 -4.88
C GLN A 48 11.81 0.69 -5.83
N MET A 49 10.55 0.70 -6.25
CA MET A 49 10.02 -0.25 -7.22
C MET A 49 10.74 -0.15 -8.57
N MET A 50 10.95 1.06 -9.06
CA MET A 50 11.68 1.28 -10.32
C MET A 50 13.13 0.81 -10.22
N LEU A 51 13.82 1.07 -9.10
CA LEU A 51 15.17 0.60 -8.85
C LEU A 51 15.24 -0.93 -8.88
N LEU A 52 14.37 -1.59 -8.12
CA LEU A 52 14.33 -3.05 -8.06
C LEU A 52 13.98 -3.68 -9.42
N ALA A 53 13.06 -3.07 -10.18
CA ALA A 53 12.73 -3.52 -11.53
C ALA A 53 13.92 -3.39 -12.50
N ALA A 54 14.74 -2.34 -12.37
CA ALA A 54 15.94 -2.17 -13.17
C ALA A 54 17.07 -3.14 -12.78
N GLU A 55 17.16 -3.53 -11.51
CA GLU A 55 18.17 -4.49 -11.01
C GLU A 55 17.88 -5.92 -11.47
N ASP A 56 16.63 -6.36 -11.39
CA ASP A 56 16.20 -7.71 -11.79
C ASP A 56 14.72 -7.68 -12.22
N PRO A 57 14.44 -7.66 -13.52
CA PRO A 57 13.08 -7.54 -14.04
C PRO A 57 12.25 -8.83 -13.89
N ASP A 58 12.88 -9.96 -13.60
CA ASP A 58 12.21 -11.28 -13.57
C ASP A 58 11.84 -11.74 -12.15
N LYS A 59 12.30 -11.00 -11.12
CA LYS A 59 11.99 -11.32 -9.72
C LYS A 59 10.92 -10.42 -9.14
N ASP A 60 10.00 -11.03 -8.40
CA ASP A 60 8.92 -10.35 -7.69
C ASP A 60 9.45 -9.27 -6.73
N ILE A 61 8.65 -8.22 -6.58
CA ILE A 61 8.80 -7.19 -5.55
C ILE A 61 7.71 -7.40 -4.52
N TRP A 62 8.04 -7.25 -3.23
CA TRP A 62 7.14 -7.44 -2.12
C TRP A 62 6.74 -6.11 -1.50
N LEU A 63 5.45 -5.80 -1.51
CA LEU A 63 4.90 -4.64 -0.81
C LEU A 63 4.17 -5.10 0.46
N TYR A 64 4.79 -4.85 1.61
CA TYR A 64 4.21 -5.10 2.93
C TYR A 64 3.38 -3.89 3.35
N ILE A 65 2.14 -4.11 3.79
CA ILE A 65 1.16 -3.06 4.04
C ILE A 65 0.63 -3.15 5.48
N ASN A 66 0.88 -2.08 6.25
CA ASN A 66 0.23 -1.80 7.52
C ASN A 66 -0.16 -0.30 7.52
N SER A 67 -1.26 0.03 6.86
CA SER A 67 -1.61 1.41 6.53
C SER A 67 -3.09 1.71 6.75
N PRO A 68 -3.43 2.87 7.35
CA PRO A 68 -4.80 3.37 7.43
C PRO A 68 -5.33 3.93 6.10
N GLY A 69 -4.54 3.94 5.03
CA GLY A 69 -4.84 4.63 3.79
C GLY A 69 -4.26 6.02 3.74
N GLY A 70 -4.89 6.94 3.03
CA GLY A 70 -4.42 8.33 2.90
C GLY A 70 -4.70 8.94 1.53
N SER A 71 -3.76 9.71 0.99
CA SER A 71 -3.90 10.43 -0.27
C SER A 71 -4.18 9.50 -1.45
N ILE A 72 -5.28 9.75 -2.16
CA ILE A 72 -5.67 8.97 -3.34
C ILE A 72 -4.64 9.15 -4.46
N THR A 73 -4.21 10.38 -4.73
CA THR A 73 -3.25 10.65 -5.81
C THR A 73 -1.90 10.02 -5.54
N ALA A 74 -1.44 10.04 -4.29
CA ALA A 74 -0.22 9.35 -3.86
C ALA A 74 -0.34 7.82 -3.99
N GLY A 75 -1.48 7.26 -3.59
CA GLY A 75 -1.75 5.84 -3.76
C GLY A 75 -1.87 5.41 -5.22
N MET A 76 -2.49 6.24 -6.07
CA MET A 76 -2.54 5.97 -7.52
C MET A 76 -1.15 6.00 -8.17
N ALA A 77 -0.23 6.85 -7.70
CA ALA A 77 1.16 6.83 -8.17
C ALA A 77 1.84 5.49 -7.85
N ILE A 78 1.60 4.93 -6.66
CA ILE A 78 2.10 3.58 -6.32
C ILE A 78 1.45 2.53 -7.23
N TYR A 79 0.11 2.56 -7.35
CA TYR A 79 -0.64 1.63 -8.21
C TYR A 79 -0.15 1.66 -9.65
N ASP A 80 -0.05 2.83 -10.27
CA ASP A 80 0.41 2.97 -11.63
C ASP A 80 1.85 2.45 -11.79
N THR A 81 2.71 2.68 -10.79
CA THR A 81 4.08 2.13 -10.79
C THR A 81 4.06 0.60 -10.71
N MET A 82 3.21 0.00 -9.86
CA MET A 82 3.04 -1.47 -9.79
C MET A 82 2.63 -2.07 -11.14
N GLN A 83 1.78 -1.36 -11.90
CA GLN A 83 1.33 -1.82 -13.22
C GLN A 83 2.33 -1.53 -14.34
N TYR A 84 3.17 -0.51 -14.17
CA TYR A 84 4.11 -0.05 -15.20
C TYR A 84 5.39 -0.88 -15.27
N ILE A 85 5.87 -1.38 -14.14
CA ILE A 85 7.12 -2.15 -14.07
C ILE A 85 6.91 -3.60 -14.53
N GLN A 86 8.00 -4.26 -14.98
CA GLN A 86 7.93 -5.65 -15.46
C GLN A 86 7.75 -6.68 -14.34
N PRO A 87 8.45 -6.58 -13.17
CA PRO A 87 8.26 -7.53 -12.08
C PRO A 87 6.83 -7.54 -11.55
N ASP A 88 6.34 -8.73 -11.19
CA ASP A 88 5.12 -8.82 -10.39
C ASP A 88 5.33 -8.18 -9.01
N VAL A 89 4.35 -7.43 -8.56
CA VAL A 89 4.32 -6.91 -7.19
C VAL A 89 3.40 -7.78 -6.35
N ALA A 90 4.01 -8.57 -5.47
CA ALA A 90 3.27 -9.31 -4.45
C ALA A 90 2.93 -8.38 -3.27
N THR A 91 1.74 -8.52 -2.71
CA THR A 91 1.27 -7.69 -1.60
C THR A 91 0.95 -8.54 -0.37
N ILE A 92 1.23 -8.02 0.83
CA ILE A 92 0.86 -8.69 2.07
C ILE A 92 0.40 -7.69 3.12
N ALA A 93 -0.83 -7.89 3.65
CA ALA A 93 -1.34 -7.10 4.75
C ALA A 93 -0.91 -7.68 6.09
N MET A 94 -0.36 -6.81 6.95
CA MET A 94 -0.04 -7.07 8.34
C MET A 94 -0.66 -5.98 9.22
N GLY A 95 -1.43 -6.34 10.24
CA GLY A 95 -2.13 -5.39 11.10
C GLY A 95 -3.35 -4.80 10.42
N MET A 96 -3.18 -3.84 9.50
CA MET A 96 -4.31 -3.18 8.84
C MET A 96 -3.98 -2.78 7.40
N ALA A 97 -4.93 -3.01 6.50
CA ALA A 97 -4.96 -2.42 5.17
C ALA A 97 -6.30 -1.71 4.98
N ALA A 98 -6.32 -0.38 5.17
CA ALA A 98 -7.55 0.39 5.13
C ALA A 98 -7.56 1.41 3.99
N SER A 99 -8.74 1.65 3.39
CA SER A 99 -8.93 2.68 2.37
C SER A 99 -7.93 2.51 1.22
N MET A 100 -7.08 3.49 0.96
CA MET A 100 -6.02 3.40 -0.05
C MET A 100 -5.05 2.23 0.22
N GLY A 101 -4.86 1.82 1.48
CA GLY A 101 -4.08 0.63 1.83
C GLY A 101 -4.75 -0.67 1.39
N GLN A 102 -6.09 -0.77 1.50
CA GLN A 102 -6.86 -1.90 0.95
C GLN A 102 -6.78 -1.94 -0.57
N PHE A 103 -6.92 -0.79 -1.23
CA PHE A 103 -6.81 -0.70 -2.67
C PHE A 103 -5.45 -1.19 -3.17
N LEU A 104 -4.36 -0.75 -2.55
CA LEU A 104 -3.01 -1.21 -2.89
C LEU A 104 -2.79 -2.70 -2.59
N LEU A 105 -3.38 -3.22 -1.50
CA LEU A 105 -3.34 -4.66 -1.19
C LEU A 105 -3.97 -5.48 -2.32
N SER A 106 -5.16 -5.08 -2.77
CA SER A 106 -5.88 -5.76 -3.84
C SER A 106 -5.22 -5.61 -5.21
N SER A 107 -4.35 -4.60 -5.38
CA SER A 107 -3.63 -4.28 -6.61
C SER A 107 -2.42 -5.18 -6.88
N GLY A 108 -2.04 -6.03 -5.93
CA GLY A 108 -0.98 -7.02 -6.13
C GLY A 108 -1.26 -7.97 -7.28
N ALA A 109 -0.21 -8.57 -7.82
CA ALA A 109 -0.33 -9.56 -8.89
C ALA A 109 -1.25 -10.71 -8.46
N LYS A 110 -2.15 -11.13 -9.36
CA LYS A 110 -3.14 -12.16 -9.07
C LYS A 110 -2.47 -13.47 -8.66
N GLY A 111 -2.93 -14.07 -7.56
CA GLY A 111 -2.31 -15.24 -6.93
C GLY A 111 -1.18 -14.89 -5.98
N LYS A 112 -0.77 -13.61 -5.87
CA LYS A 112 0.33 -13.13 -5.02
C LYS A 112 -0.12 -12.05 -4.03
N ARG A 113 -1.38 -12.07 -3.61
CA ARG A 113 -1.95 -11.15 -2.62
C ARG A 113 -2.22 -11.91 -1.33
N TYR A 114 -1.62 -11.47 -0.25
CA TYR A 114 -1.58 -12.19 1.01
C TYR A 114 -2.10 -11.35 2.17
N ILE A 115 -2.56 -12.03 3.22
CA ILE A 115 -2.96 -11.41 4.49
C ILE A 115 -2.60 -12.31 5.66
N THR A 116 -2.14 -11.71 6.77
CA THR A 116 -1.94 -12.44 8.03
C THR A 116 -3.25 -12.61 8.78
N PRO A 117 -3.45 -13.68 9.61
CA PRO A 117 -4.75 -14.06 10.18
C PRO A 117 -5.43 -12.99 11.03
N HIS A 118 -4.66 -12.12 11.67
CA HIS A 118 -5.17 -11.07 12.54
C HIS A 118 -5.23 -9.68 11.90
N ALA A 119 -4.78 -9.55 10.65
CA ALA A 119 -4.92 -8.30 9.92
C ALA A 119 -6.39 -8.00 9.60
N ARG A 120 -6.69 -6.73 9.42
CA ARG A 120 -8.03 -6.24 9.06
C ARG A 120 -7.95 -5.46 7.77
N VAL A 121 -8.98 -5.62 6.96
CA VAL A 121 -9.17 -4.82 5.75
C VAL A 121 -10.36 -3.90 5.96
N LEU A 122 -10.23 -2.64 5.57
CA LEU A 122 -11.32 -1.68 5.54
C LEU A 122 -11.49 -1.13 4.14
N MET A 123 -12.68 -1.29 3.60
CA MET A 123 -13.12 -0.63 2.37
C MET A 123 -14.14 0.46 2.70
N HIS A 124 -13.97 1.65 2.13
CA HIS A 124 -14.92 2.74 2.17
C HIS A 124 -14.74 3.69 0.98
N GLN A 125 -15.75 4.50 0.70
CA GLN A 125 -15.67 5.48 -0.38
C GLN A 125 -14.62 6.59 -0.10
N PRO A 126 -14.05 7.20 -1.14
CA PRO A 126 -13.20 8.37 -0.97
C PRO A 126 -13.86 9.45 -0.13
N SER A 127 -13.11 9.98 0.82
CA SER A 127 -13.52 11.13 1.63
C SER A 127 -12.53 12.26 1.44
N GLY A 128 -13.00 13.50 1.45
CA GLY A 128 -12.14 14.67 1.33
C GLY A 128 -12.93 15.97 1.54
N GLY A 129 -12.21 16.98 1.99
CA GLY A 129 -12.76 18.34 2.06
C GLY A 129 -12.46 19.11 0.77
N VAL A 130 -13.43 19.88 0.30
CA VAL A 130 -13.25 20.83 -0.81
C VAL A 130 -13.57 22.22 -0.29
N GLY A 131 -12.63 23.16 -0.47
CA GLY A 131 -12.78 24.56 -0.07
C GLY A 131 -12.52 25.51 -1.23
N GLY A 132 -12.79 26.78 -1.03
CA GLY A 132 -12.60 27.83 -2.01
C GLY A 132 -13.89 28.48 -2.46
N THR A 133 -13.90 29.07 -3.66
CA THR A 133 -15.10 29.66 -4.28
C THR A 133 -16.12 28.59 -4.65
N ALA A 134 -17.38 28.97 -4.93
CA ALA A 134 -18.40 28.03 -5.40
C ALA A 134 -17.95 27.22 -6.66
N THR A 135 -17.16 27.87 -7.52
CA THR A 135 -16.57 27.19 -8.70
C THR A 135 -15.52 26.16 -8.31
N ASP A 136 -14.64 26.48 -7.35
CA ASP A 136 -13.62 25.54 -6.85
C ASP A 136 -14.26 24.33 -6.19
N VAL A 137 -15.31 24.57 -5.37
CA VAL A 137 -16.08 23.48 -4.73
C VAL A 137 -16.69 22.55 -5.76
N ARG A 138 -17.26 23.10 -6.84
CA ARG A 138 -17.85 22.28 -7.92
C ARG A 138 -16.79 21.44 -8.65
N ILE A 139 -15.64 22.05 -8.97
CA ILE A 139 -14.52 21.35 -9.64
C ILE A 139 -13.99 20.22 -8.74
N GLY A 140 -13.76 20.50 -7.46
CA GLY A 140 -13.28 19.51 -6.51
C GLY A 140 -14.28 18.36 -6.29
N ALA A 141 -15.57 18.66 -6.21
CA ALA A 141 -16.61 17.63 -6.11
C ALA A 141 -16.64 16.72 -7.36
N GLN A 142 -16.49 17.28 -8.55
CA GLN A 142 -16.38 16.50 -9.79
C GLN A 142 -15.16 15.57 -9.79
N LEU A 143 -14.01 16.06 -9.31
CA LEU A 143 -12.81 15.26 -9.19
C LEU A 143 -13.00 14.09 -8.21
N ILE A 144 -13.55 14.34 -7.03
CA ILE A 144 -13.84 13.28 -6.04
C ILE A 144 -14.80 12.23 -6.61
N MET A 145 -15.86 12.66 -7.30
CA MET A 145 -16.81 11.74 -7.94
C MET A 145 -16.13 10.87 -9.03
N HIS A 146 -15.24 11.48 -9.82
CA HIS A 146 -14.47 10.75 -10.82
C HIS A 146 -13.56 9.70 -10.17
N MET A 147 -12.79 10.09 -9.14
CA MET A 147 -11.91 9.18 -8.41
C MET A 147 -12.70 8.04 -7.73
N LYS A 148 -13.87 8.34 -7.14
CA LYS A 148 -14.76 7.32 -6.58
C LYS A 148 -15.13 6.27 -7.63
N LYS A 149 -15.50 6.71 -8.83
CA LYS A 149 -15.84 5.80 -9.93
C LYS A 149 -14.65 4.94 -10.35
N VAL A 150 -13.50 5.54 -10.62
CA VAL A 150 -12.28 4.84 -11.04
C VAL A 150 -11.85 3.80 -10.00
N LEU A 151 -11.77 4.18 -8.72
CA LEU A 151 -11.39 3.25 -7.66
C LEU A 151 -12.39 2.09 -7.51
N ALA A 152 -13.69 2.35 -7.65
CA ALA A 152 -14.71 1.30 -7.59
C ALA A 152 -14.60 0.32 -8.78
N GLU A 153 -14.38 0.81 -9.98
CA GLU A 153 -14.19 -0.01 -11.19
C GLU A 153 -12.94 -0.89 -11.06
N LEU A 154 -11.81 -0.31 -10.66
CA LEU A 154 -10.56 -1.05 -10.42
C LEU A 154 -10.72 -2.08 -9.29
N THR A 155 -11.38 -1.72 -8.18
CA THR A 155 -11.63 -2.67 -7.09
C THR A 155 -12.53 -3.84 -7.55
N ALA A 156 -13.53 -3.58 -8.39
CA ALA A 156 -14.37 -4.63 -8.97
C ALA A 156 -13.55 -5.59 -9.83
N GLU A 157 -12.64 -5.08 -10.65
CA GLU A 157 -11.72 -5.88 -11.46
C GLU A 157 -10.77 -6.72 -10.60
N GLN A 158 -10.16 -6.11 -9.59
CA GLN A 158 -9.20 -6.75 -8.69
C GLN A 158 -9.82 -7.88 -7.87
N THR A 159 -11.06 -7.67 -7.39
CA THR A 159 -11.76 -8.62 -6.51
C THR A 159 -12.62 -9.64 -7.25
N GLY A 160 -13.00 -9.34 -8.50
CA GLY A 160 -13.98 -10.11 -9.25
C GLY A 160 -15.43 -9.88 -8.79
N GLN A 161 -15.68 -8.92 -7.90
CA GLN A 161 -17.02 -8.57 -7.44
C GLN A 161 -17.74 -7.69 -8.46
N PRO A 162 -19.07 -7.79 -8.60
CA PRO A 162 -19.85 -6.87 -9.41
C PRO A 162 -19.66 -5.41 -8.95
N LEU A 163 -19.53 -4.47 -9.89
CA LEU A 163 -19.37 -3.05 -9.59
C LEU A 163 -20.48 -2.51 -8.67
N GLU A 164 -21.73 -2.93 -8.87
CA GLU A 164 -22.86 -2.53 -8.02
C GLU A 164 -22.65 -2.95 -6.56
N LYS A 165 -22.06 -4.15 -6.34
CA LYS A 165 -21.73 -4.62 -4.99
C LYS A 165 -20.64 -3.79 -4.37
N ILE A 166 -19.57 -3.47 -5.12
CA ILE A 166 -18.49 -2.57 -4.65
C ILE A 166 -19.07 -1.20 -4.27
N LEU A 167 -19.89 -0.59 -5.13
CA LEU A 167 -20.51 0.70 -4.86
C LEU A 167 -21.40 0.71 -3.62
N LYS A 168 -22.10 -0.40 -3.37
CA LYS A 168 -22.92 -0.57 -2.18
C LYS A 168 -22.09 -0.74 -0.92
N ASP A 169 -21.10 -1.64 -0.97
CA ASP A 169 -20.33 -2.04 0.19
C ASP A 169 -19.32 -0.95 0.62
N ASN A 170 -18.88 -0.07 -0.31
CA ASN A 170 -17.98 1.03 0.00
C ASN A 170 -18.70 2.32 0.44
N ASP A 171 -20.03 2.35 0.48
CA ASP A 171 -20.78 3.57 0.88
C ASP A 171 -20.52 3.97 2.34
N ARG A 172 -20.23 3.00 3.19
CA ARG A 172 -19.85 3.14 4.60
C ARG A 172 -18.67 2.24 4.90
N ASP A 173 -18.06 2.43 6.08
CA ASP A 173 -16.97 1.59 6.56
C ASP A 173 -17.38 0.12 6.58
N SER A 174 -16.76 -0.67 5.74
CA SER A 174 -16.92 -2.12 5.67
C SER A 174 -15.62 -2.80 6.09
N TRP A 175 -15.64 -3.43 7.25
CA TRP A 175 -14.50 -4.12 7.85
C TRP A 175 -14.54 -5.61 7.54
N PHE A 176 -13.38 -6.16 7.19
CA PHE A 176 -13.20 -7.57 6.86
C PHE A 176 -12.10 -8.19 7.73
N THR A 177 -12.35 -9.39 8.23
CA THR A 177 -11.34 -10.30 8.75
C THR A 177 -10.49 -10.85 7.61
N ALA A 178 -9.42 -11.59 7.94
CA ALA A 178 -8.58 -12.20 6.92
C ALA A 178 -9.36 -13.18 6.01
N ASP A 179 -10.22 -14.01 6.61
CA ASP A 179 -11.02 -14.99 5.87
C ASP A 179 -12.09 -14.31 5.00
N GLU A 180 -12.76 -13.28 5.53
CA GLU A 180 -13.71 -12.47 4.76
C GLU A 180 -13.03 -11.70 3.61
N ALA A 181 -11.79 -11.23 3.81
CA ALA A 181 -11.00 -10.57 2.77
C ALA A 181 -10.61 -11.53 1.64
N LEU A 182 -10.32 -12.79 1.98
CA LEU A 182 -10.09 -13.87 1.02
C LEU A 182 -11.37 -14.19 0.24
N GLU A 183 -12.49 -14.37 0.93
CA GLU A 183 -13.80 -14.68 0.30
C GLU A 183 -14.27 -13.53 -0.59
N TYR A 184 -14.03 -12.28 -0.19
CA TYR A 184 -14.39 -11.10 -0.97
C TYR A 184 -13.52 -10.93 -2.23
N GLY A 185 -12.30 -11.49 -2.23
CA GLY A 185 -11.34 -11.42 -3.32
C GLY A 185 -10.31 -10.28 -3.22
N PHE A 186 -10.20 -9.64 -2.06
CA PHE A 186 -9.13 -8.65 -1.81
C PHE A 186 -7.75 -9.29 -1.81
N VAL A 187 -7.65 -10.54 -1.38
CA VAL A 187 -6.42 -11.32 -1.30
C VAL A 187 -6.63 -12.71 -1.87
N ASP A 188 -5.53 -13.42 -2.12
CA ASP A 188 -5.54 -14.78 -2.65
C ASP A 188 -5.21 -15.83 -1.58
N HIS A 189 -4.55 -15.41 -0.47
CA HIS A 189 -4.08 -16.33 0.56
C HIS A 189 -4.10 -15.71 1.97
N VAL A 190 -4.53 -16.50 2.96
CA VAL A 190 -4.28 -16.22 4.38
C VAL A 190 -3.05 -17.02 4.81
N VAL A 191 -2.01 -16.34 5.32
CA VAL A 191 -0.71 -16.95 5.64
C VAL A 191 -0.30 -16.71 7.09
N THR A 192 0.13 -17.78 7.76
CA THR A 192 0.55 -17.73 9.17
C THR A 192 2.06 -17.59 9.35
N ASN A 193 2.84 -17.87 8.32
CA ASN A 193 4.30 -17.80 8.36
C ASN A 193 4.87 -17.51 6.97
N ALA A 194 6.10 -17.01 6.93
CA ALA A 194 6.77 -16.62 5.69
C ALA A 194 7.04 -17.79 4.73
N SER A 195 7.19 -19.02 5.24
CA SER A 195 7.40 -20.20 4.39
C SER A 195 6.16 -20.63 3.62
N SER A 196 4.98 -20.12 4.00
CA SER A 196 3.72 -20.36 3.28
C SER A 196 3.53 -19.43 2.08
N VAL A 197 4.47 -18.50 1.86
CA VAL A 197 4.41 -17.52 0.78
C VAL A 197 5.23 -18.07 -0.41
N SER A 198 4.55 -18.48 -1.47
CA SER A 198 5.19 -19.03 -2.67
C SER A 198 5.99 -17.92 -3.38
N GLY A 199 7.31 -18.03 -3.40
CA GLY A 199 8.21 -17.11 -4.10
C GLY A 199 9.13 -16.26 -3.21
N GLY A 200 8.96 -16.27 -1.89
CA GLY A 200 9.92 -15.65 -0.97
C GLY A 200 11.23 -16.44 -0.95
N GLY A 201 12.33 -15.83 -1.40
CA GLY A 201 13.65 -16.45 -1.46
C GLY A 201 14.13 -16.95 -0.11
N GLY A 202 13.69 -18.15 0.25
CA GLY A 202 14.24 -18.92 1.35
C GLY A 202 15.55 -19.55 0.90
N THR A 203 16.67 -18.94 1.19
CA THR A 203 17.96 -19.61 1.26
C THR A 203 17.83 -20.72 2.30
N THR A 204 17.64 -21.97 1.84
CA THR A 204 17.92 -23.14 2.66
C THR A 204 19.41 -23.14 2.96
N ALA A 205 19.79 -22.69 4.15
CA ALA A 205 21.10 -22.96 4.71
C ALA A 205 21.14 -24.46 5.01
N SER A 206 21.93 -25.20 4.22
CA SER A 206 22.42 -26.52 4.55
C SER A 206 23.66 -26.43 5.45
#